data_de94ee06a675bdd873e8b883bd000fc5
#
_entry.id   de94ee06a675bdd873e8b883bd000fc5
#
_cell.length_a   1.000
_cell.length_b   1.000
_cell.length_c   1.000
_cell.angle_alpha   90.00
_cell.angle_beta   90.00
_cell.angle_gamma   90.00
#
_symmetry.space_group_name_H-M   'P 1'
#
loop_
_entity.id
_entity.type
_entity.pdbx_description
1 polymer ?
#
loop_
_entity_poly.entity_id
_entity_poly.type
_entity_poly.pdbx_seq_one_letter_code
_entity_poly.pdbx_strand_id
1 'polypeptide(L)'
;MAQHFLLSSMARSFSIAKIARMTEKQADTMFRKVRWSDTNGKPVCPNCGSLSHYNLSTRKVYKCKDCSKQYSVTSGSLFAAHKLPLRTYLLAIAMFVNEVKGMSALKLSRELDIQYKTFVLLHKFREALLETRDETPLNGVCEIDGAYVNHHVRQENNINDRIDRRLAANQNPNKRCIVVVRQRHDGTTEFIGSSRTLTYVLHNENPTGIAQIANVAIERGAEVHANEANAYDNMHAHYDMQRVNHSVEYLSEDGACSNQAESYFARFRRFQHGQIHRMGQLYIANYANEIAYREDNRRRSNGSMFADIFEKCMETIQSNEWTGYWQGNHRISERLGIAA
;
A
#
# COMPACT_ATOMS: atom_id res chain seq x y z
N MET A 1 7.06 29.45 -15.09
CA MET A 1 7.11 28.31 -14.11
C MET A 1 6.18 27.21 -14.63
N ALA A 2 6.67 25.99 -14.78
CA ALA A 2 5.82 24.87 -15.18
C ALA A 2 4.79 24.58 -14.08
N GLN A 3 3.53 24.43 -14.46
CA GLN A 3 2.46 24.11 -13.53
C GLN A 3 2.70 22.73 -12.89
N HIS A 4 2.57 22.65 -11.57
CA HIS A 4 2.68 21.37 -10.86
C HIS A 4 1.64 20.37 -11.39
N PHE A 5 2.04 19.13 -11.69
CA PHE A 5 1.18 18.12 -12.31
C PHE A 5 -0.19 17.98 -11.63
N LEU A 6 -0.24 17.92 -10.29
CA LEU A 6 -1.49 17.77 -9.54
C LEU A 6 -2.50 18.93 -9.73
N LEU A 7 -2.03 20.07 -10.23
CA LEU A 7 -2.89 21.22 -10.57
C LEU A 7 -3.33 21.20 -12.05
N SER A 8 -2.75 20.33 -12.86
CA SER A 8 -3.06 20.22 -14.28
C SER A 8 -4.43 19.56 -14.53
N SER A 9 -5.00 19.80 -15.71
CA SER A 9 -6.21 19.11 -16.16
C SER A 9 -5.99 17.59 -16.31
N MET A 10 -4.77 17.16 -16.64
CA MET A 10 -4.41 15.76 -16.79
C MET A 10 -4.53 14.99 -15.46
N ALA A 11 -4.21 15.62 -14.33
CA ALA A 11 -4.37 14.99 -13.01
C ALA A 11 -5.83 14.78 -12.62
N ARG A 12 -6.76 15.58 -13.16
CA ARG A 12 -8.18 15.62 -12.78
C ARG A 12 -9.09 14.93 -13.81
N SER A 13 -8.83 13.67 -14.11
CA SER A 13 -9.64 12.90 -15.06
C SER A 13 -10.89 12.26 -14.44
N PHE A 14 -11.07 12.38 -13.11
CA PHE A 14 -12.11 11.69 -12.36
C PHE A 14 -12.66 12.57 -11.21
N SER A 15 -13.96 12.43 -10.91
CA SER A 15 -14.63 13.21 -9.88
C SER A 15 -15.47 12.34 -8.95
N ILE A 16 -15.34 12.53 -7.63
CA ILE A 16 -16.19 11.91 -6.61
C ILE A 16 -17.67 12.23 -6.87
N ALA A 17 -17.96 13.48 -7.26
CA ALA A 17 -19.32 13.90 -7.58
C ALA A 17 -19.96 13.10 -8.74
N LYS A 18 -19.15 12.64 -9.70
CA LYS A 18 -19.62 11.77 -10.78
C LYS A 18 -20.06 10.40 -10.23
N ILE A 19 -19.31 9.83 -9.33
CA ILE A 19 -19.69 8.57 -8.67
C ILE A 19 -20.91 8.74 -7.76
N ALA A 20 -21.00 9.83 -7.02
CA ALA A 20 -22.13 10.11 -6.13
C ALA A 20 -23.47 10.19 -6.88
N ARG A 21 -23.45 10.63 -8.13
CA ARG A 21 -24.65 10.69 -9.00
C ARG A 21 -24.98 9.38 -9.70
N MET A 22 -24.12 8.38 -9.61
CA MET A 22 -24.40 7.06 -10.24
C MET A 22 -25.57 6.37 -9.57
N THR A 23 -26.37 5.69 -10.39
CA THR A 23 -27.34 4.71 -9.91
C THR A 23 -26.63 3.42 -9.52
N GLU A 24 -27.25 2.60 -8.68
CA GLU A 24 -26.70 1.29 -8.32
C GLU A 24 -26.53 0.36 -9.55
N LYS A 25 -27.42 0.50 -10.55
CA LYS A 25 -27.32 -0.23 -11.83
C LYS A 25 -26.07 0.17 -12.62
N GLN A 26 -25.71 1.45 -12.64
CA GLN A 26 -24.48 1.93 -13.27
C GLN A 26 -23.25 1.43 -12.52
N ALA A 27 -23.30 1.42 -11.17
CA ALA A 27 -22.23 0.86 -10.35
C ALA A 27 -22.05 -0.65 -10.63
N ASP A 28 -23.13 -1.43 -10.68
CA ASP A 28 -23.08 -2.86 -11.05
C ASP A 28 -22.44 -3.05 -12.43
N THR A 29 -22.85 -2.25 -13.41
CA THR A 29 -22.27 -2.30 -14.75
C THR A 29 -20.76 -2.04 -14.74
N MET A 30 -20.30 -1.10 -13.91
CA MET A 30 -18.88 -0.78 -13.76
C MET A 30 -18.12 -1.95 -13.12
N PHE A 31 -18.68 -2.55 -12.05
CA PHE A 31 -18.11 -3.75 -11.43
C PHE A 31 -17.98 -4.90 -12.41
N ARG A 32 -19.01 -5.15 -13.21
CA ARG A 32 -19.01 -6.22 -14.21
C ARG A 32 -17.96 -6.01 -15.29
N LYS A 33 -17.79 -4.78 -15.78
CA LYS A 33 -16.77 -4.44 -16.78
C LYS A 33 -15.34 -4.69 -16.28
N VAL A 34 -15.07 -4.39 -15.03
CA VAL A 34 -13.75 -4.65 -14.42
C VAL A 34 -13.59 -6.13 -14.11
N ARG A 35 -14.57 -6.75 -13.45
CA ARG A 35 -14.49 -8.16 -13.04
C ARG A 35 -14.39 -9.14 -14.20
N TRP A 36 -15.06 -8.84 -15.28
CA TRP A 36 -15.21 -9.72 -16.45
C TRP A 36 -14.84 -8.98 -17.73
N SER A 37 -13.66 -8.34 -17.71
CA SER A 37 -13.10 -7.58 -18.84
C SER A 37 -13.04 -8.42 -20.11
N ASP A 38 -12.55 -9.66 -20.00
CA ASP A 38 -12.33 -10.59 -21.12
C ASP A 38 -13.62 -11.06 -21.77
N THR A 39 -14.74 -10.97 -21.06
CA THR A 39 -16.07 -11.35 -21.56
C THR A 39 -17.00 -10.15 -21.77
N ASN A 40 -16.44 -8.93 -21.85
CA ASN A 40 -17.20 -7.67 -21.98
C ASN A 40 -18.29 -7.51 -20.91
N GLY A 41 -17.98 -7.89 -19.66
CA GLY A 41 -18.88 -7.79 -18.52
C GLY A 41 -19.95 -8.90 -18.45
N LYS A 42 -19.83 -9.97 -19.24
CA LYS A 42 -20.69 -11.15 -19.11
C LYS A 42 -20.24 -11.98 -17.91
N PRO A 43 -21.18 -12.39 -17.04
CA PRO A 43 -20.83 -13.13 -15.84
C PRO A 43 -20.12 -14.45 -16.12
N VAL A 44 -19.01 -14.66 -15.40
CA VAL A 44 -18.22 -15.90 -15.41
C VAL A 44 -18.30 -16.53 -14.03
N CYS A 45 -18.57 -17.82 -13.95
CA CYS A 45 -18.64 -18.54 -12.70
C CYS A 45 -17.26 -18.63 -12.05
N PRO A 46 -17.04 -18.11 -10.81
CA PRO A 46 -15.72 -18.14 -10.17
C PRO A 46 -15.31 -19.54 -9.72
N ASN A 47 -16.21 -20.53 -9.78
CA ASN A 47 -15.93 -21.89 -9.35
C ASN A 47 -15.51 -22.81 -10.52
N CYS A 48 -16.12 -22.68 -11.71
CA CYS A 48 -15.86 -23.58 -12.84
C CYS A 48 -15.60 -22.86 -14.16
N GLY A 49 -15.54 -21.52 -14.18
CA GLY A 49 -15.25 -20.74 -15.40
C GLY A 49 -16.40 -20.66 -16.41
N SER A 50 -17.54 -21.31 -16.16
CA SER A 50 -18.67 -21.35 -17.11
C SER A 50 -19.28 -19.97 -17.32
N LEU A 51 -19.73 -19.72 -18.57
CA LEU A 51 -20.51 -18.55 -18.99
C LEU A 51 -22.01 -18.78 -18.89
N SER A 52 -22.43 -20.05 -18.74
CA SER A 52 -23.84 -20.44 -18.69
C SER A 52 -24.42 -20.23 -17.29
N HIS A 53 -25.40 -19.36 -17.17
CA HIS A 53 -25.99 -19.04 -15.86
C HIS A 53 -27.46 -18.64 -15.96
N TYR A 54 -28.16 -18.76 -14.83
CA TYR A 54 -29.45 -18.13 -14.59
C TYR A 54 -29.23 -16.81 -13.86
N ASN A 55 -29.96 -15.77 -14.23
CA ASN A 55 -29.95 -14.48 -13.51
C ASN A 55 -31.11 -14.50 -12.47
N LEU A 56 -30.75 -14.44 -11.20
CA LEU A 56 -31.70 -14.33 -10.09
C LEU A 56 -31.88 -12.85 -9.72
N SER A 57 -32.67 -12.13 -10.48
CA SER A 57 -32.82 -10.67 -10.42
C SER A 57 -33.22 -10.14 -9.05
N THR A 58 -34.06 -10.85 -8.31
CA THR A 58 -34.55 -10.51 -6.98
C THR A 58 -33.38 -10.44 -5.93
N ARG A 59 -32.40 -11.32 -6.10
CA ARG A 59 -31.21 -11.41 -5.20
C ARG A 59 -29.97 -10.73 -5.75
N LYS A 60 -30.00 -10.26 -7.01
CA LYS A 60 -28.83 -9.71 -7.74
C LYS A 60 -27.65 -10.70 -7.77
N VAL A 61 -27.91 -12.00 -7.93
CA VAL A 61 -26.91 -13.07 -8.03
C VAL A 61 -27.17 -13.92 -9.26
N TYR A 62 -26.14 -14.64 -9.67
CA TYR A 62 -26.18 -15.60 -10.78
C TYR A 62 -26.14 -17.02 -10.21
N LYS A 63 -26.78 -17.96 -10.86
CA LYS A 63 -26.65 -19.40 -10.59
C LYS A 63 -26.04 -20.07 -11.81
N CYS A 64 -24.84 -20.64 -11.65
CA CYS A 64 -24.19 -21.40 -12.72
C CYS A 64 -25.04 -22.59 -13.12
N LYS A 65 -25.17 -22.86 -14.43
CA LYS A 65 -25.89 -24.02 -14.93
C LYS A 65 -25.11 -25.31 -14.79
N ASP A 66 -23.77 -25.23 -14.87
CA ASP A 66 -22.91 -26.40 -14.89
C ASP A 66 -22.55 -26.91 -13.47
N CYS A 67 -22.20 -26.02 -12.54
CA CYS A 67 -21.83 -26.41 -11.17
C CYS A 67 -22.86 -26.01 -10.09
N SER A 68 -23.98 -25.42 -10.47
CA SER A 68 -25.06 -24.95 -9.58
C SER A 68 -24.65 -23.92 -8.52
N LYS A 69 -23.40 -23.44 -8.52
CA LYS A 69 -22.91 -22.42 -7.59
C LYS A 69 -23.63 -21.08 -7.80
N GLN A 70 -24.09 -20.46 -6.70
CA GLN A 70 -24.57 -19.09 -6.73
C GLN A 70 -23.42 -18.13 -6.52
N TYR A 71 -23.38 -17.05 -7.28
CA TYR A 71 -22.32 -16.02 -7.19
C TYR A 71 -22.85 -14.65 -7.59
N SER A 72 -22.18 -13.61 -7.14
CA SER A 72 -22.42 -12.21 -7.51
C SER A 72 -21.21 -11.64 -8.22
N VAL A 73 -21.28 -10.39 -8.65
CA VAL A 73 -20.16 -9.68 -9.28
C VAL A 73 -18.94 -9.55 -8.35
N THR A 74 -19.14 -9.60 -7.02
CA THR A 74 -18.05 -9.51 -6.04
C THR A 74 -17.57 -10.86 -5.51
N SER A 75 -18.21 -11.96 -5.88
CA SER A 75 -17.81 -13.30 -5.41
C SER A 75 -16.40 -13.66 -5.85
N GLY A 76 -15.56 -14.10 -4.91
CA GLY A 76 -14.16 -14.43 -5.16
C GLY A 76 -13.22 -13.22 -5.23
N SER A 77 -13.70 -12.01 -4.93
CA SER A 77 -12.87 -10.81 -4.81
C SER A 77 -12.78 -10.33 -3.36
N LEU A 78 -11.95 -9.33 -3.08
CA LEU A 78 -11.89 -8.68 -1.76
C LEU A 78 -13.23 -8.12 -1.27
N PHE A 79 -14.15 -7.85 -2.17
CA PHE A 79 -15.49 -7.37 -1.83
C PHE A 79 -16.51 -8.49 -1.65
N ALA A 80 -16.10 -9.76 -1.67
CA ALA A 80 -17.00 -10.88 -1.40
C ALA A 80 -17.76 -10.69 -0.08
N ALA A 81 -19.00 -11.17 -0.04
CA ALA A 81 -19.91 -11.02 1.10
C ALA A 81 -20.17 -9.55 1.51
N HIS A 82 -20.11 -8.63 0.54
CA HIS A 82 -20.36 -7.20 0.78
C HIS A 82 -21.79 -6.95 1.32
N LYS A 83 -21.90 -5.93 2.17
CA LYS A 83 -23.20 -5.49 2.74
C LYS A 83 -23.61 -4.09 2.33
N LEU A 84 -22.64 -3.29 1.89
CA LEU A 84 -22.90 -1.94 1.39
C LEU A 84 -23.30 -1.97 -0.08
N PRO A 85 -24.02 -0.95 -0.57
CA PRO A 85 -24.27 -0.77 -2.01
C PRO A 85 -22.95 -0.69 -2.79
N LEU A 86 -22.93 -1.19 -4.03
CA LEU A 86 -21.73 -1.17 -4.89
C LEU A 86 -21.21 0.24 -5.12
N ARG A 87 -22.12 1.21 -5.27
CA ARG A 87 -21.76 2.62 -5.39
C ARG A 87 -20.94 3.12 -4.18
N THR A 88 -21.25 2.66 -2.97
CA THR A 88 -20.51 3.06 -1.76
C THR A 88 -19.05 2.58 -1.81
N TYR A 89 -18.77 1.40 -2.35
CA TYR A 89 -17.40 0.93 -2.56
C TYR A 89 -16.65 1.81 -3.58
N LEU A 90 -17.30 2.18 -4.68
CA LEU A 90 -16.70 3.08 -5.68
C LEU A 90 -16.41 4.47 -5.05
N LEU A 91 -17.32 5.00 -4.23
CA LEU A 91 -17.09 6.25 -3.51
C LEU A 91 -15.90 6.13 -2.55
N ALA A 92 -15.81 5.03 -1.80
CA ALA A 92 -14.70 4.79 -0.89
C ALA A 92 -13.34 4.74 -1.63
N ILE A 93 -13.27 4.05 -2.78
CA ILE A 93 -12.07 4.03 -3.62
C ILE A 93 -11.74 5.44 -4.15
N ALA A 94 -12.74 6.18 -4.64
CA ALA A 94 -12.56 7.52 -5.15
C ALA A 94 -12.03 8.49 -4.08
N MET A 95 -12.55 8.39 -2.87
CA MET A 95 -12.07 9.17 -1.72
C MET A 95 -10.65 8.75 -1.35
N PHE A 96 -10.37 7.44 -1.26
CA PHE A 96 -9.04 6.91 -0.96
C PHE A 96 -7.99 7.44 -1.95
N VAL A 97 -8.29 7.45 -3.25
CA VAL A 97 -7.39 7.94 -4.31
C VAL A 97 -7.12 9.45 -4.18
N ASN A 98 -8.16 10.24 -3.95
CA ASN A 98 -8.04 11.70 -3.93
C ASN A 98 -7.36 12.25 -2.66
N GLU A 99 -7.19 11.44 -1.62
CA GLU A 99 -6.51 11.85 -0.39
C GLU A 99 -4.98 11.81 -0.55
N VAL A 100 -4.38 12.97 -0.73
CA VAL A 100 -2.92 13.11 -0.97
C VAL A 100 -2.07 12.60 0.18
N LYS A 101 -2.55 12.70 1.42
CA LYS A 101 -1.86 12.28 2.65
C LYS A 101 -2.44 11.00 3.27
N GLY A 102 -3.17 10.20 2.48
CA GLY A 102 -3.88 9.03 2.99
C GLY A 102 -5.16 9.40 3.75
N MET A 103 -5.92 8.39 4.18
CA MET A 103 -7.23 8.56 4.79
C MET A 103 -7.35 7.79 6.10
N SER A 104 -7.97 8.41 7.11
CA SER A 104 -8.37 7.74 8.34
C SER A 104 -9.73 7.05 8.18
N ALA A 105 -9.92 5.97 8.94
CA ALA A 105 -11.19 5.24 8.96
C ALA A 105 -12.33 6.11 9.52
N LEU A 106 -12.02 6.99 10.46
CA LEU A 106 -13.01 7.91 11.03
C LEU A 106 -13.52 8.92 9.99
N LYS A 107 -12.63 9.45 9.14
CA LYS A 107 -13.02 10.32 8.03
C LYS A 107 -13.94 9.57 7.07
N LEU A 108 -13.53 8.35 6.63
CA LEU A 108 -14.34 7.54 5.71
C LEU A 108 -15.75 7.29 6.26
N SER A 109 -15.86 6.91 7.54
CA SER A 109 -17.15 6.61 8.15
C SER A 109 -18.08 7.83 8.19
N ARG A 110 -17.54 9.00 8.49
CA ARG A 110 -18.32 10.27 8.57
C ARG A 110 -18.78 10.74 7.19
N GLU A 111 -17.91 10.70 6.20
CA GLU A 111 -18.22 11.21 4.86
C GLU A 111 -19.16 10.31 4.06
N LEU A 112 -19.14 9.00 4.32
CA LEU A 112 -20.05 8.05 3.67
C LEU A 112 -21.26 7.66 4.51
N ASP A 113 -21.41 8.23 5.70
CA ASP A 113 -22.48 7.90 6.68
C ASP A 113 -22.57 6.37 6.91
N ILE A 114 -21.43 5.75 7.18
CA ILE A 114 -21.30 4.31 7.45
C ILE A 114 -20.73 4.07 8.83
N GLN A 115 -21.04 2.91 9.41
CA GLN A 115 -20.51 2.56 10.72
C GLN A 115 -18.98 2.54 10.73
N TYR A 116 -18.34 3.01 11.82
CA TYR A 116 -16.88 2.99 11.97
C TYR A 116 -16.26 1.61 11.76
N LYS A 117 -16.95 0.54 12.15
CA LYS A 117 -16.48 -0.84 11.91
C LYS A 117 -16.20 -1.15 10.43
N THR A 118 -16.67 -0.31 9.52
CA THR A 118 -16.35 -0.41 8.09
C THR A 118 -14.90 0.00 7.76
N PHE A 119 -14.10 0.36 8.79
CA PHE A 119 -12.66 0.63 8.63
C PHE A 119 -11.92 -0.51 7.92
N VAL A 120 -12.39 -1.74 8.04
CA VAL A 120 -11.88 -2.90 7.28
C VAL A 120 -11.83 -2.65 5.77
N LEU A 121 -12.66 -1.76 5.24
CA LEU A 121 -12.65 -1.42 3.82
C LEU A 121 -11.33 -0.74 3.40
N LEU A 122 -10.81 0.19 4.20
CA LEU A 122 -9.51 0.80 3.92
C LEU A 122 -8.37 -0.22 4.02
N HIS A 123 -8.48 -1.16 4.95
CA HIS A 123 -7.50 -2.24 5.05
C HIS A 123 -7.57 -3.20 3.88
N LYS A 124 -8.76 -3.47 3.33
CA LYS A 124 -8.89 -4.24 2.08
C LYS A 124 -8.21 -3.55 0.90
N PHE A 125 -8.30 -2.22 0.78
CA PHE A 125 -7.55 -1.50 -0.26
C PHE A 125 -6.04 -1.64 -0.08
N ARG A 126 -5.55 -1.48 1.15
CA ARG A 126 -4.12 -1.69 1.48
C ARG A 126 -3.67 -3.12 1.21
N GLU A 127 -4.52 -4.09 1.51
CA GLU A 127 -4.28 -5.51 1.21
C GLU A 127 -4.15 -5.72 -0.30
N ALA A 128 -5.10 -5.22 -1.10
CA ALA A 128 -5.03 -5.32 -2.55
C ALA A 128 -3.73 -4.73 -3.10
N LEU A 129 -3.34 -3.55 -2.61
CA LEU A 129 -2.09 -2.91 -3.03
C LEU A 129 -0.85 -3.72 -2.66
N LEU A 130 -0.86 -4.43 -1.54
CA LEU A 130 0.26 -5.23 -1.08
C LEU A 130 0.33 -6.58 -1.80
N GLU A 131 -0.81 -7.27 -1.95
CA GLU A 131 -0.88 -8.59 -2.61
C GLU A 131 -0.63 -8.52 -4.13
N THR A 132 -0.90 -7.38 -4.76
CA THR A 132 -0.69 -7.17 -6.20
C THR A 132 0.54 -6.30 -6.49
N ARG A 133 1.41 -6.11 -5.51
CA ARG A 133 2.66 -5.37 -5.67
C ARG A 133 3.59 -6.13 -6.62
N ASP A 134 4.22 -5.41 -7.53
CA ASP A 134 5.30 -5.98 -8.35
C ASP A 134 6.54 -6.23 -7.47
N GLU A 135 6.89 -7.49 -7.29
CA GLU A 135 8.01 -7.96 -6.46
C GLU A 135 9.27 -8.22 -7.29
N THR A 136 9.29 -7.90 -8.59
CA THR A 136 10.52 -8.05 -9.38
C THR A 136 11.65 -7.22 -8.78
N PRO A 137 12.90 -7.71 -8.73
CA PRO A 137 14.00 -6.94 -8.18
C PRO A 137 14.17 -5.58 -8.88
N LEU A 138 14.57 -4.59 -8.12
CA LEU A 138 14.89 -3.25 -8.60
C LEU A 138 16.29 -3.25 -9.24
N ASN A 139 16.49 -2.47 -10.29
CA ASN A 139 17.75 -2.40 -11.02
C ASN A 139 18.26 -0.95 -11.16
N GLY A 140 19.44 -0.81 -11.79
CA GLY A 140 20.08 0.50 -11.95
C GLY A 140 20.52 1.08 -10.62
N VAL A 141 20.22 2.36 -10.38
CA VAL A 141 20.57 3.04 -9.13
C VAL A 141 19.44 2.91 -8.13
N CYS A 142 19.71 2.29 -7.00
CA CYS A 142 18.76 2.06 -5.91
C CYS A 142 19.22 2.79 -4.64
N GLU A 143 18.26 3.32 -3.89
CA GLU A 143 18.50 3.86 -2.55
C GLU A 143 17.84 2.94 -1.52
N ILE A 144 18.56 2.62 -0.44
CA ILE A 144 18.04 1.84 0.67
C ILE A 144 18.22 2.59 1.98
N ASP A 145 17.17 2.66 2.80
CA ASP A 145 17.22 3.29 4.11
C ASP A 145 16.18 2.69 5.04
N GLY A 146 16.40 2.82 6.36
CA GLY A 146 15.53 2.33 7.41
C GLY A 146 15.02 3.43 8.33
N ALA A 147 13.75 3.36 8.74
CA ALA A 147 13.23 4.26 9.75
C ALA A 147 12.32 3.55 10.76
N TYR A 148 12.46 3.94 12.02
CA TYR A 148 11.68 3.38 13.10
C TYR A 148 10.31 4.04 13.26
N VAL A 149 9.29 3.20 13.45
CA VAL A 149 7.92 3.59 13.78
C VAL A 149 7.52 3.04 15.14
N ASN A 150 6.50 3.64 15.76
CA ASN A 150 6.02 3.27 17.09
C ASN A 150 7.12 3.28 18.18
N HIS A 151 8.19 4.04 17.97
CA HIS A 151 9.34 4.10 18.89
C HIS A 151 9.08 4.97 20.11
N HIS A 152 8.14 5.91 20.04
CA HIS A 152 7.88 6.83 21.12
C HIS A 152 7.31 6.12 22.35
N VAL A 153 7.91 6.39 23.50
CA VAL A 153 7.41 6.02 24.82
C VAL A 153 7.27 7.30 25.64
N ARG A 154 6.08 7.51 26.20
CA ARG A 154 5.86 8.66 27.08
C ARG A 154 6.83 8.56 28.26
N GLN A 155 7.55 9.63 28.54
CA GLN A 155 8.44 9.72 29.68
C GLN A 155 7.63 9.84 30.98
N GLU A 156 8.18 9.30 32.07
CA GLU A 156 7.63 9.53 33.39
C GLU A 156 7.71 11.01 33.77
N ASN A 157 6.72 11.47 34.53
CA ASN A 157 6.60 12.87 34.89
C ASN A 157 7.80 13.33 35.76
N ASN A 158 8.15 12.52 36.75
CA ASN A 158 9.30 12.81 37.61
C ASN A 158 10.60 12.38 36.91
N ILE A 159 11.60 13.24 36.92
CA ILE A 159 12.89 12.98 36.28
C ILE A 159 13.62 11.78 36.89
N ASN A 160 13.45 11.54 38.20
CA ASN A 160 14.07 10.44 38.93
C ASN A 160 13.52 9.05 38.55
N ASP A 161 12.30 9.02 38.00
CA ASP A 161 11.63 7.81 37.57
C ASP A 161 11.89 7.48 36.09
N ARG A 162 12.62 8.36 35.39
CA ARG A 162 12.91 8.18 33.97
C ARG A 162 13.99 7.12 33.76
N ILE A 163 13.68 6.16 32.93
CA ILE A 163 14.58 5.06 32.55
C ILE A 163 15.28 5.33 31.24
N ASP A 164 16.50 4.82 31.09
CA ASP A 164 17.27 4.94 29.86
C ASP A 164 16.63 4.15 28.71
N ARG A 165 16.05 4.83 27.75
CA ARG A 165 15.38 4.25 26.57
C ARG A 165 16.34 3.79 25.46
N ARG A 166 17.64 4.01 25.60
CA ARG A 166 18.64 3.45 24.69
C ARG A 166 18.79 1.95 24.90
N LEU A 167 18.56 1.48 26.11
CA LEU A 167 18.59 0.04 26.42
C LEU A 167 17.41 -0.68 25.77
N ALA A 168 17.68 -1.78 25.09
CA ALA A 168 16.66 -2.55 24.35
C ALA A 168 15.46 -2.95 25.23
N ALA A 169 15.71 -3.36 26.49
CA ALA A 169 14.67 -3.71 27.44
C ALA A 169 13.70 -2.56 27.76
N ASN A 170 14.12 -1.32 27.59
CA ASN A 170 13.35 -0.13 27.91
C ASN A 170 12.70 0.52 26.69
N GLN A 171 12.89 -0.05 25.50
CA GLN A 171 12.27 0.43 24.25
C GLN A 171 10.82 0.00 24.17
N ASN A 172 10.07 0.69 23.31
CA ASN A 172 8.68 0.29 23.02
C ASN A 172 8.67 -1.08 22.34
N PRO A 173 7.99 -2.09 22.89
CA PRO A 173 7.92 -3.43 22.29
C PRO A 173 7.22 -3.41 20.92
N ASN A 174 6.44 -2.36 20.63
CA ASN A 174 5.78 -2.15 19.36
C ASN A 174 6.66 -1.42 18.32
N LYS A 175 7.90 -1.08 18.66
CA LYS A 175 8.87 -0.48 17.74
C LYS A 175 9.17 -1.43 16.58
N ARG A 176 9.10 -0.92 15.34
CA ARG A 176 9.50 -1.65 14.14
C ARG A 176 10.30 -0.74 13.24
N CYS A 177 11.20 -1.33 12.46
CA CYS A 177 11.92 -0.66 11.40
C CYS A 177 11.21 -0.91 10.06
N ILE A 178 10.83 0.15 9.36
CA ILE A 178 10.44 0.08 7.96
C ILE A 178 11.70 0.30 7.15
N VAL A 179 12.04 -0.67 6.32
CA VAL A 179 13.11 -0.57 5.32
C VAL A 179 12.46 -0.25 3.98
N VAL A 180 12.97 0.77 3.31
CA VAL A 180 12.54 1.16 1.97
C VAL A 180 13.67 0.97 0.98
N VAL A 181 13.35 0.39 -0.18
CA VAL A 181 14.25 0.31 -1.33
C VAL A 181 13.59 1.04 -2.47
N ARG A 182 14.29 2.02 -3.06
CA ARG A 182 13.75 2.88 -4.11
C ARG A 182 14.67 2.91 -5.32
N GLN A 183 14.13 2.52 -6.46
CA GLN A 183 14.80 2.64 -7.75
C GLN A 183 14.70 4.09 -8.24
N ARG A 184 15.83 4.70 -8.59
CA ARG A 184 15.85 6.01 -9.24
C ARG A 184 15.36 5.91 -10.68
N HIS A 185 14.81 7.01 -11.20
CA HIS A 185 14.60 7.13 -12.64
C HIS A 185 15.96 7.15 -13.36
N ASP A 186 16.00 6.51 -14.52
CA ASP A 186 17.17 6.41 -15.39
C ASP A 186 17.53 7.71 -16.11
N GLY A 187 16.83 8.81 -15.83
CA GLY A 187 17.04 10.12 -16.45
C GLY A 187 16.50 10.26 -17.88
N THR A 188 15.90 9.20 -18.45
CA THR A 188 15.30 9.24 -19.79
C THR A 188 13.99 10.01 -19.85
N THR A 189 13.42 10.36 -18.70
CA THR A 189 12.18 11.13 -18.57
C THR A 189 12.43 12.44 -17.84
N GLU A 190 11.57 13.45 -18.06
CA GLU A 190 11.58 14.72 -17.30
C GLU A 190 11.28 14.52 -15.79
N PHE A 191 11.14 13.28 -15.35
CA PHE A 191 10.74 12.93 -13.98
C PHE A 191 11.96 12.73 -13.09
N ILE A 192 12.20 13.68 -12.20
CA ILE A 192 13.14 13.54 -11.12
C ILE A 192 12.44 12.80 -9.96
N GLY A 193 13.03 11.72 -9.48
CA GLY A 193 12.51 10.97 -8.36
C GLY A 193 12.71 9.47 -8.48
N SER A 194 11.90 8.71 -7.74
CA SER A 194 11.89 7.26 -7.81
C SER A 194 10.86 6.76 -8.82
N SER A 195 11.22 5.72 -9.54
CA SER A 195 10.33 5.00 -10.46
C SER A 195 9.51 3.93 -9.74
N ARG A 196 10.13 3.23 -8.79
CA ARG A 196 9.51 2.12 -8.06
C ARG A 196 10.03 2.02 -6.62
N THR A 197 9.14 1.63 -5.69
CA THR A 197 9.43 1.58 -4.27
C THR A 197 8.96 0.25 -3.68
N LEU A 198 9.88 -0.48 -3.03
CA LEU A 198 9.58 -1.66 -2.24
C LEU A 198 9.75 -1.35 -0.75
N THR A 199 8.89 -1.90 0.08
CA THR A 199 8.91 -1.67 1.54
C THR A 199 8.84 -2.98 2.29
N TYR A 200 9.62 -3.08 3.36
CA TYR A 200 9.71 -4.25 4.23
C TYR A 200 9.68 -3.81 5.68
N VAL A 201 9.35 -4.73 6.58
CA VAL A 201 9.30 -4.45 8.02
C VAL A 201 10.22 -5.39 8.75
N LEU A 202 11.08 -4.86 9.61
CA LEU A 202 11.97 -5.63 10.49
C LEU A 202 11.68 -5.26 11.95
N HIS A 203 12.05 -6.13 12.89
CA HIS A 203 12.09 -5.76 14.30
C HIS A 203 13.10 -4.64 14.54
N ASN A 204 14.30 -4.80 14.01
CA ASN A 204 15.40 -3.84 14.08
C ASN A 204 16.13 -3.82 12.75
N GLU A 205 16.75 -2.70 12.44
CA GLU A 205 17.69 -2.55 11.35
C GLU A 205 18.99 -3.30 11.70
N ASN A 206 19.19 -4.46 11.05
CA ASN A 206 20.35 -5.32 11.33
C ASN A 206 20.92 -5.88 10.03
N PRO A 207 22.22 -6.24 10.00
CA PRO A 207 22.91 -6.68 8.78
C PRO A 207 22.24 -7.88 8.10
N THR A 208 21.78 -8.86 8.86
CA THR A 208 21.14 -10.07 8.32
C THR A 208 19.81 -9.75 7.63
N GLY A 209 18.94 -9.00 8.27
CA GLY A 209 17.64 -8.63 7.71
C GLY A 209 17.79 -7.72 6.48
N ILE A 210 18.72 -6.77 6.52
CA ILE A 210 19.02 -5.90 5.38
C ILE A 210 19.55 -6.71 4.20
N ALA A 211 20.51 -7.63 4.43
CA ALA A 211 21.05 -8.47 3.37
C ALA A 211 19.98 -9.39 2.74
N GLN A 212 19.06 -9.93 3.55
CA GLN A 212 17.93 -10.72 3.04
C GLN A 212 16.99 -9.86 2.17
N ILE A 213 16.65 -8.65 2.61
CA ILE A 213 15.83 -7.72 1.84
C ILE A 213 16.54 -7.37 0.52
N ALA A 214 17.82 -7.00 0.57
CA ALA A 214 18.58 -6.62 -0.61
C ALA A 214 18.61 -7.75 -1.65
N ASN A 215 18.87 -8.99 -1.22
CA ASN A 215 18.92 -10.15 -2.11
C ASN A 215 17.62 -10.42 -2.89
N VAL A 216 16.47 -9.99 -2.36
CA VAL A 216 15.16 -10.17 -3.02
C VAL A 216 14.72 -8.91 -3.75
N ALA A 217 15.02 -7.75 -3.17
CA ALA A 217 14.52 -6.47 -3.65
C ALA A 217 15.40 -5.82 -4.72
N ILE A 218 16.69 -6.19 -4.81
CA ILE A 218 17.66 -5.51 -5.66
C ILE A 218 18.37 -6.53 -6.56
N GLU A 219 18.49 -6.22 -7.82
CA GLU A 219 19.25 -7.03 -8.77
C GLU A 219 20.75 -7.00 -8.42
N ARG A 220 21.43 -8.16 -8.47
CA ARG A 220 22.86 -8.25 -8.17
C ARG A 220 23.67 -7.40 -9.15
N GLY A 221 24.64 -6.67 -8.61
CA GLY A 221 25.48 -5.77 -9.38
C GLY A 221 24.86 -4.38 -9.62
N ALA A 222 23.65 -4.12 -9.10
CA ALA A 222 23.08 -2.78 -9.11
C ALA A 222 23.90 -1.81 -8.24
N GLU A 223 23.89 -0.54 -8.58
CA GLU A 223 24.43 0.54 -7.76
C GLU A 223 23.48 0.83 -6.61
N VAL A 224 23.97 0.78 -5.37
CA VAL A 224 23.13 0.96 -4.18
C VAL A 224 23.67 2.06 -3.30
N HIS A 225 22.85 3.07 -3.04
CA HIS A 225 23.12 4.16 -2.14
C HIS A 225 22.51 3.89 -0.76
N ALA A 226 23.32 3.97 0.30
CA ALA A 226 22.90 3.78 1.68
C ALA A 226 23.62 4.76 2.62
N ASN A 227 23.08 4.92 3.82
CA ASN A 227 23.76 5.66 4.88
C ASN A 227 24.96 4.86 5.44
N GLU A 228 25.79 5.44 6.32
CA GLU A 228 26.98 4.79 6.90
C GLU A 228 26.66 3.77 8.00
N ALA A 229 25.41 3.40 8.26
CA ALA A 229 25.08 2.43 9.29
C ALA A 229 25.68 1.04 8.97
N ASN A 230 26.26 0.38 9.98
CA ASN A 230 26.88 -0.96 9.84
C ASN A 230 25.89 -2.04 9.35
N ALA A 231 24.60 -1.77 9.41
CA ALA A 231 23.57 -2.67 8.90
C ALA A 231 23.71 -2.98 7.39
N TYR A 232 24.36 -2.08 6.64
CA TYR A 232 24.54 -2.19 5.18
C TYR A 232 25.90 -2.75 4.75
N ASP A 233 26.82 -3.03 5.70
CA ASP A 233 28.20 -3.43 5.37
C ASP A 233 28.28 -4.72 4.55
N ASN A 234 27.41 -5.69 4.84
CA ASN A 234 27.40 -6.97 4.11
C ASN A 234 26.96 -6.83 2.63
N MET A 235 26.42 -5.70 2.23
CA MET A 235 25.95 -5.48 0.86
C MET A 235 27.08 -5.24 -0.13
N HIS A 236 28.27 -4.78 0.33
CA HIS A 236 29.43 -4.56 -0.51
C HIS A 236 29.89 -5.83 -1.28
N ALA A 237 29.54 -7.01 -0.78
CA ALA A 237 29.89 -8.27 -1.45
C ALA A 237 29.12 -8.54 -2.75
N HIS A 238 27.96 -7.87 -2.95
CA HIS A 238 27.02 -8.20 -4.02
C HIS A 238 26.55 -7.00 -4.85
N TYR A 239 26.81 -5.77 -4.38
CA TYR A 239 26.32 -4.53 -4.97
C TYR A 239 27.45 -3.50 -5.08
N ASP A 240 27.33 -2.60 -6.04
CA ASP A 240 28.18 -1.40 -6.12
C ASP A 240 27.68 -0.38 -5.10
N MET A 241 28.29 -0.40 -3.92
CA MET A 241 27.82 0.35 -2.76
C MET A 241 28.41 1.75 -2.70
N GLN A 242 27.52 2.75 -2.72
CA GLN A 242 27.83 4.14 -2.46
C GLN A 242 27.31 4.56 -1.08
N ARG A 243 28.17 5.07 -0.23
CA ARG A 243 27.83 5.43 1.17
C ARG A 243 27.77 6.92 1.35
N VAL A 244 26.75 7.40 2.06
CA VAL A 244 26.58 8.84 2.35
C VAL A 244 26.55 9.07 3.85
N ASN A 245 27.38 10.01 4.31
CA ASN A 245 27.35 10.47 5.70
C ASN A 245 26.48 11.72 5.82
N HIS A 246 25.23 11.54 6.21
CA HIS A 246 24.29 12.66 6.37
C HIS A 246 24.66 13.66 7.49
N SER A 247 25.60 13.31 8.37
CA SER A 247 26.10 14.26 9.37
C SER A 247 27.11 15.26 8.79
N VAL A 248 27.63 14.96 7.58
CA VAL A 248 28.63 15.77 6.88
C VAL A 248 28.04 16.40 5.61
N GLU A 249 27.35 15.59 4.79
CA GLU A 249 26.85 16.03 3.48
C GLU A 249 25.56 15.30 3.08
N TYR A 250 24.71 15.95 2.27
CA TYR A 250 23.49 15.34 1.72
C TYR A 250 23.71 14.67 0.36
N LEU A 251 24.78 15.02 -0.31
CA LEU A 251 25.21 14.54 -1.61
C LEU A 251 26.72 14.44 -1.61
N SER A 252 27.27 13.25 -1.79
CA SER A 252 28.71 13.08 -1.91
C SER A 252 29.27 13.65 -3.20
N GLU A 253 30.58 13.88 -3.28
CA GLU A 253 31.26 14.32 -4.50
C GLU A 253 31.01 13.36 -5.67
N ASP A 254 30.88 12.06 -5.40
CA ASP A 254 30.59 11.00 -6.37
C ASP A 254 29.10 10.89 -6.74
N GLY A 255 28.24 11.78 -6.23
CA GLY A 255 26.81 11.81 -6.52
C GLY A 255 25.94 10.84 -5.70
N ALA A 256 26.51 10.19 -4.69
CA ALA A 256 25.75 9.33 -3.79
C ALA A 256 24.82 10.17 -2.91
N CYS A 257 23.58 9.76 -2.75
CA CYS A 257 22.62 10.35 -1.83
C CYS A 257 21.50 9.35 -1.51
N SER A 258 20.77 9.58 -0.41
CA SER A 258 19.56 8.82 -0.05
C SER A 258 18.30 9.70 -0.07
N ASN A 259 18.30 10.77 -0.85
CA ASN A 259 17.24 11.77 -0.90
C ASN A 259 15.86 11.19 -1.25
N GLN A 260 15.81 10.15 -2.08
CA GLN A 260 14.54 9.51 -2.44
C GLN A 260 13.99 8.69 -1.26
N ALA A 261 14.84 7.96 -0.56
CA ALA A 261 14.44 7.22 0.64
C ALA A 261 13.99 8.18 1.76
N GLU A 262 14.71 9.27 2.00
CA GLU A 262 14.31 10.32 2.95
C GLU A 262 12.99 10.98 2.57
N SER A 263 12.78 11.25 1.27
CA SER A 263 11.52 11.80 0.75
C SER A 263 10.35 10.88 1.05
N TYR A 264 10.53 9.56 0.89
CA TYR A 264 9.51 8.58 1.27
C TYR A 264 9.19 8.69 2.77
N PHE A 265 10.19 8.66 3.65
CA PHE A 265 9.97 8.74 5.10
C PHE A 265 9.36 10.07 5.53
N ALA A 266 9.72 11.18 4.91
CA ALA A 266 9.09 12.47 5.17
C ALA A 266 7.58 12.44 4.89
N ARG A 267 7.14 11.75 3.83
CA ARG A 267 5.72 11.58 3.49
C ARG A 267 5.04 10.57 4.39
N PHE A 268 5.71 9.47 4.69
CA PHE A 268 5.21 8.47 5.62
C PHE A 268 4.96 9.09 7.02
N ARG A 269 5.87 9.89 7.54
CA ARG A 269 5.69 10.62 8.82
C ARG A 269 4.51 11.59 8.78
N ARG A 270 4.32 12.33 7.67
CA ARG A 270 3.15 13.22 7.49
C ARG A 270 1.84 12.44 7.48
N PHE A 271 1.81 11.27 6.86
CA PHE A 271 0.67 10.37 6.88
C PHE A 271 0.42 9.82 8.29
N GLN A 272 1.45 9.33 8.96
CA GLN A 272 1.35 8.80 10.32
C GLN A 272 0.82 9.86 11.29
N HIS A 273 1.47 11.02 11.37
CA HIS A 273 1.08 12.05 12.32
C HIS A 273 -0.22 12.77 11.96
N GLY A 274 -0.54 12.91 10.69
CA GLY A 274 -1.71 13.66 10.22
C GLY A 274 -2.99 12.86 10.10
N GLN A 275 -2.92 11.53 9.91
CA GLN A 275 -4.10 10.72 9.58
C GLN A 275 -4.30 9.49 10.47
N ILE A 276 -3.23 8.78 10.82
CA ILE A 276 -3.33 7.46 11.45
C ILE A 276 -2.96 7.53 12.95
N HIS A 277 -2.03 8.41 13.33
CA HIS A 277 -1.46 8.58 14.67
C HIS A 277 -0.81 7.30 15.21
N ARG A 278 -1.55 6.21 15.39
CA ARG A 278 -1.05 4.94 15.89
C ARG A 278 -1.30 3.82 14.88
N MET A 279 -0.24 3.10 14.52
CA MET A 279 -0.31 1.93 13.63
C MET A 279 -0.20 0.65 14.45
N GLY A 280 -1.16 -0.26 14.27
CA GLY A 280 -1.03 -1.60 14.81
C GLY A 280 0.12 -2.35 14.12
N GLN A 281 0.94 -3.06 14.89
CA GLN A 281 2.12 -3.81 14.39
C GLN A 281 1.77 -4.73 13.21
N LEU A 282 0.66 -5.44 13.33
CA LEU A 282 0.19 -6.40 12.33
C LEU A 282 0.00 -5.79 10.92
N TYR A 283 -0.17 -4.46 10.84
CA TYR A 283 -0.55 -3.76 9.60
C TYR A 283 0.47 -2.74 9.12
N ILE A 284 1.65 -2.64 9.75
CA ILE A 284 2.68 -1.66 9.36
C ILE A 284 3.09 -1.85 7.90
N ALA A 285 3.25 -3.10 7.43
CA ALA A 285 3.58 -3.39 6.03
C ALA A 285 2.52 -2.86 5.06
N ASN A 286 1.23 -3.00 5.39
CA ASN A 286 0.13 -2.49 4.57
C ASN A 286 0.16 -0.95 4.48
N TYR A 287 0.46 -0.26 5.58
CA TYR A 287 0.59 1.20 5.61
C TYR A 287 1.83 1.68 4.85
N ALA A 288 2.96 1.01 5.04
CA ALA A 288 4.20 1.34 4.33
C ALA A 288 4.02 1.21 2.82
N ASN A 289 3.41 0.11 2.37
CA ASN A 289 3.14 -0.12 0.95
C ASN A 289 2.10 0.85 0.37
N GLU A 290 1.10 1.30 1.15
CA GLU A 290 0.19 2.36 0.69
C GLU A 290 0.95 3.63 0.30
N ILE A 291 1.92 4.04 1.12
CA ILE A 291 2.71 5.24 0.84
C ILE A 291 3.65 5.03 -0.35
N ALA A 292 4.24 3.83 -0.49
CA ALA A 292 5.02 3.46 -1.67
C ALA A 292 4.18 3.58 -2.95
N TYR A 293 2.99 2.98 -2.97
CA TYR A 293 2.06 3.09 -4.10
C TYR A 293 1.71 4.55 -4.44
N ARG A 294 1.44 5.39 -3.43
CA ARG A 294 1.13 6.81 -3.63
C ARG A 294 2.30 7.60 -4.19
N GLU A 295 3.53 7.27 -3.77
CA GLU A 295 4.73 7.90 -4.29
C GLU A 295 4.99 7.55 -5.75
N ASP A 296 4.98 6.27 -6.06
CA ASP A 296 5.26 5.76 -7.40
C ASP A 296 4.20 6.22 -8.43
N ASN A 297 2.95 6.40 -7.96
CA ASN A 297 1.84 6.83 -8.81
C ASN A 297 1.50 8.33 -8.71
N ARG A 298 2.30 9.14 -8.02
CA ARG A 298 2.00 10.57 -7.74
C ARG A 298 1.81 11.44 -8.99
N ARG A 299 2.25 10.98 -10.15
CA ARG A 299 2.11 11.69 -11.44
C ARG A 299 1.13 11.01 -12.40
N ARG A 300 0.37 10.03 -11.90
CA ARG A 300 -0.77 9.46 -12.62
C ARG A 300 -2.03 10.28 -12.35
N SER A 301 -2.95 10.27 -13.29
CA SER A 301 -4.27 10.90 -13.07
C SER A 301 -5.06 10.15 -12.00
N ASN A 302 -5.92 10.87 -11.28
CA ASN A 302 -6.75 10.24 -10.26
C ASN A 302 -7.73 9.21 -10.83
N GLY A 303 -8.16 9.35 -12.09
CA GLY A 303 -8.98 8.34 -12.76
C GLY A 303 -8.21 7.05 -13.07
N SER A 304 -6.93 7.17 -13.48
CA SER A 304 -6.06 6.01 -13.68
C SER A 304 -5.79 5.28 -12.37
N MET A 305 -5.50 6.01 -11.28
CA MET A 305 -5.30 5.42 -9.96
C MET A 305 -6.59 4.76 -9.42
N PHE A 306 -7.75 5.37 -9.69
CA PHE A 306 -9.04 4.78 -9.31
C PHE A 306 -9.28 3.46 -10.03
N ALA A 307 -9.05 3.40 -11.33
CA ALA A 307 -9.19 2.18 -12.12
C ALA A 307 -8.24 1.08 -11.62
N ASP A 308 -6.98 1.42 -11.41
CA ASP A 308 -5.95 0.49 -10.93
C ASP A 308 -6.30 -0.11 -9.54
N ILE A 309 -6.67 0.71 -8.56
CA ILE A 309 -7.06 0.20 -7.22
C ILE A 309 -8.35 -0.64 -7.31
N PHE A 310 -9.29 -0.24 -8.15
CA PHE A 310 -10.52 -1.00 -8.32
C PHE A 310 -10.24 -2.37 -8.93
N GLU A 311 -9.43 -2.44 -9.97
CA GLU A 311 -8.98 -3.68 -10.60
C GLU A 311 -8.26 -4.58 -9.60
N LYS A 312 -7.25 -4.08 -8.90
CA LYS A 312 -6.54 -4.80 -7.83
C LYS A 312 -7.48 -5.38 -6.77
N CYS A 313 -8.48 -4.61 -6.34
CA CYS A 313 -9.49 -5.12 -5.38
C CYS A 313 -10.38 -6.22 -5.97
N MET A 314 -10.62 -6.21 -7.27
CA MET A 314 -11.45 -7.22 -7.94
C MET A 314 -10.67 -8.50 -8.28
N GLU A 315 -9.36 -8.40 -8.50
CA GLU A 315 -8.44 -9.51 -8.76
C GLU A 315 -7.99 -10.21 -7.49
N THR A 316 -7.75 -9.44 -6.42
CA THR A 316 -7.35 -9.99 -5.13
C THR A 316 -8.44 -10.90 -4.57
N ILE A 317 -8.05 -12.11 -4.17
CA ILE A 317 -8.97 -13.08 -3.59
C ILE A 317 -9.57 -12.59 -2.26
N GLN A 318 -10.66 -13.19 -1.86
CA GLN A 318 -11.29 -12.88 -0.57
C GLN A 318 -10.31 -13.10 0.58
N SER A 319 -10.02 -12.04 1.32
CA SER A 319 -9.15 -12.11 2.49
C SER A 319 -9.81 -12.84 3.65
N ASN A 320 -9.13 -13.83 4.20
CA ASN A 320 -9.56 -14.51 5.42
C ASN A 320 -9.44 -13.62 6.66
N GLU A 321 -8.57 -12.62 6.64
CA GLU A 321 -8.34 -11.70 7.75
C GLU A 321 -9.47 -10.68 7.90
N TRP A 322 -10.02 -10.19 6.79
CA TRP A 322 -11.08 -9.18 6.79
C TRP A 322 -12.48 -9.77 6.67
N THR A 323 -12.59 -11.03 6.24
CA THR A 323 -13.85 -11.75 6.22
C THR A 323 -14.06 -12.40 7.57
N GLY A 324 -15.12 -12.00 8.27
CA GLY A 324 -15.37 -12.45 9.64
C GLY A 324 -14.48 -11.78 10.69
N TYR A 325 -13.87 -10.63 10.38
CA TYR A 325 -13.07 -9.86 11.35
C TYR A 325 -13.80 -9.65 12.68
N TRP A 326 -15.08 -9.29 12.62
CA TRP A 326 -15.93 -9.07 13.79
C TRP A 326 -16.46 -10.37 14.43
N GLN A 327 -16.20 -11.50 13.82
CA GLN A 327 -16.45 -12.84 14.35
C GLN A 327 -15.18 -13.49 14.92
N GLY A 328 -14.09 -12.74 15.02
CA GLY A 328 -12.83 -13.18 15.62
C GLY A 328 -11.72 -13.57 14.65
N ASN A 329 -11.95 -13.45 13.33
CA ASN A 329 -10.90 -13.67 12.34
C ASN A 329 -9.96 -12.45 12.32
N HIS A 330 -8.81 -12.58 12.97
CA HIS A 330 -7.79 -11.54 12.98
C HIS A 330 -6.48 -12.09 12.43
N ARG A 331 -5.66 -11.19 11.87
CA ARG A 331 -4.27 -11.52 11.58
C ARG A 331 -3.56 -11.87 12.88
N ILE A 332 -2.88 -13.00 12.91
CA ILE A 332 -2.20 -13.52 14.11
C ILE A 332 -0.70 -13.22 14.13
N SER A 333 -0.11 -12.89 12.97
CA SER A 333 1.32 -12.62 12.84
C SER A 333 1.57 -11.34 12.05
N GLU A 334 2.71 -10.70 12.33
CA GLU A 334 3.21 -9.56 11.57
C GLU A 334 3.79 -10.04 10.23
N ARG A 335 3.72 -9.20 9.22
CA ARG A 335 4.48 -9.39 7.96
C ARG A 335 5.87 -8.77 8.16
N LEU A 336 6.81 -9.58 8.64
CA LEU A 336 8.19 -9.19 8.87
C LEU A 336 9.08 -9.73 7.75
N GLY A 337 10.09 -8.94 7.37
CA GLY A 337 11.08 -9.32 6.37
C GLY A 337 10.46 -9.52 5.00
N ILE A 338 10.92 -10.56 4.33
CA ILE A 338 10.38 -11.03 3.06
C ILE A 338 9.18 -11.89 3.42
N ALA A 339 7.98 -11.50 2.93
CA ALA A 339 6.82 -12.35 3.08
C ALA A 339 7.12 -13.69 2.38
N ALA A 340 7.08 -14.76 3.16
CA ALA A 340 7.20 -16.11 2.62
C ALA A 340 5.92 -16.49 1.87
#